data_d147a3c8332f8a3b867b5f8a3ca3ea3d
#
_entry.id   d147a3c8332f8a3b867b5f8a3ca3ea3d
#
_cell.length_a   1.000
_cell.length_b   1.000
_cell.length_c   1.000
_cell.angle_alpha   90.00
_cell.angle_beta   90.00
_cell.angle_gamma   90.00
#
_symmetry.space_group_name_H-M   'P 1'
#
loop_
_entity.id
_entity.type
_entity.pdbx_description
1 polymer ?
#
loop_
_entity_poly.entity_id
_entity_poly.type
_entity_poly.pdbx_seq_one_letter_code
_entity_poly.pdbx_strand_id
1 'polypeptide(L)'
;SQEYFAFENTQYNDVFGFFLSGPGIAGPWSSPVAFPNGSVNLAVVPGTIPPLPITISSVCNDPTAFPPAVMNPQFFVDNQNGLNTIADADGFTTVLTATSTVQCGATYHIKLAIADGTDSGLSSYVWLEAGSFSSPIVNVVDDLGIDSTTMLIECDANIMLTVNAGDSATYQWLDSNAVVFSTDSIVFVGAGNYIVAATISGCTFYSDSLIVLSSAGDSLP
;
A
#
# COMPACT_ATOMS: atom_id res chain seq x y z
N SER A 1 -7.75 15.78 12.89
CA SER A 1 -8.94 16.59 13.16
C SER A 1 -8.66 17.65 14.21
N GLN A 2 -9.38 18.73 14.17
CA GLN A 2 -9.47 19.75 15.23
C GLN A 2 -10.46 19.37 16.34
N GLU A 3 -11.15 18.24 16.21
CA GLU A 3 -12.10 17.73 17.19
C GLU A 3 -11.46 17.01 18.38
N TYR A 4 -10.16 16.69 18.27
CA TYR A 4 -9.46 15.97 19.33
C TYR A 4 -9.36 16.79 20.61
N PHE A 5 -9.31 16.08 21.74
CA PHE A 5 -9.28 16.54 23.14
C PHE A 5 -10.57 17.20 23.64
N ALA A 6 -11.41 17.77 22.79
CA ALA A 6 -12.62 18.43 23.19
C ALA A 6 -13.88 17.59 22.97
N PHE A 7 -13.87 16.73 21.95
CA PHE A 7 -15.09 16.11 21.45
C PHE A 7 -15.05 14.59 21.31
N GLU A 8 -13.97 13.93 21.77
CA GLU A 8 -13.92 12.48 21.84
C GLU A 8 -15.06 11.93 22.72
N ASN A 9 -15.63 10.80 22.31
CA ASN A 9 -16.80 10.16 22.93
C ASN A 9 -18.06 11.03 22.96
N THR A 10 -18.15 12.04 22.12
CA THR A 10 -19.33 12.86 21.95
C THR A 10 -20.04 12.58 20.63
N GLN A 11 -21.08 13.33 20.35
CA GLN A 11 -21.78 13.27 19.06
C GLN A 11 -20.98 13.92 17.91
N TYR A 12 -19.99 14.74 18.20
CA TYR A 12 -19.10 15.40 17.24
C TYR A 12 -17.94 14.46 16.86
N ASN A 13 -18.28 13.36 16.23
CA ASN A 13 -17.37 12.26 15.98
C ASN A 13 -17.10 12.13 14.48
N ASP A 14 -16.16 12.91 14.01
CA ASP A 14 -15.76 12.91 12.61
C ASP A 14 -15.24 11.55 12.15
N VAL A 15 -15.58 11.19 10.92
CA VAL A 15 -15.32 9.87 10.39
C VAL A 15 -14.70 9.94 9.00
N PHE A 16 -13.75 9.02 8.77
CA PHE A 16 -13.22 8.73 7.44
C PHE A 16 -13.64 7.33 6.99
N GLY A 17 -14.09 7.23 5.75
CA GLY A 17 -14.41 5.96 5.10
C GLY A 17 -13.62 5.77 3.82
N PHE A 18 -13.10 4.54 3.63
CA PHE A 18 -12.41 4.09 2.42
C PHE A 18 -13.14 2.85 1.91
N PHE A 19 -14.08 3.05 1.02
CA PHE A 19 -14.98 2.00 0.56
C PHE A 19 -14.48 1.36 -0.71
N LEU A 20 -14.43 0.02 -0.73
CA LEU A 20 -14.08 -0.79 -1.88
C LEU A 20 -15.28 -1.63 -2.30
N SER A 21 -15.60 -1.63 -3.61
CA SER A 21 -16.59 -2.51 -4.23
C SER A 21 -16.05 -3.11 -5.52
N GLY A 22 -16.49 -4.32 -5.84
CA GLY A 22 -16.04 -5.04 -7.03
C GLY A 22 -16.24 -6.54 -6.93
N PRO A 23 -15.73 -7.31 -7.91
CA PRO A 23 -15.82 -8.77 -7.90
C PRO A 23 -15.22 -9.38 -6.64
N GLY A 24 -15.96 -10.29 -6.00
CA GLY A 24 -15.54 -10.92 -4.74
C GLY A 24 -15.70 -10.06 -3.49
N ILE A 25 -16.10 -8.79 -3.63
CA ILE A 25 -16.41 -7.90 -2.51
C ILE A 25 -17.92 -7.91 -2.27
N ALA A 26 -18.32 -8.08 -1.02
CA ALA A 26 -19.68 -7.91 -0.55
C ALA A 26 -19.66 -7.22 0.82
N GLY A 27 -20.56 -6.27 1.03
CA GLY A 27 -20.58 -5.54 2.30
C GLY A 27 -21.83 -4.70 2.49
N PRO A 28 -22.00 -4.14 3.71
CA PRO A 28 -23.23 -3.45 4.12
C PRO A 28 -23.34 -2.03 3.54
N TRP A 29 -22.27 -1.51 2.96
CA TRP A 29 -22.25 -0.12 2.50
C TRP A 29 -22.70 -0.01 1.05
N SER A 30 -23.28 1.13 0.70
CA SER A 30 -23.75 1.39 -0.66
C SER A 30 -22.59 1.42 -1.66
N SER A 31 -22.85 0.92 -2.87
CA SER A 31 -21.92 0.90 -3.98
C SER A 31 -22.60 1.35 -5.27
N PRO A 32 -21.84 1.69 -6.33
CA PRO A 32 -22.40 1.96 -7.64
C PRO A 32 -23.21 0.77 -8.19
N VAL A 33 -24.17 1.05 -9.07
CA VAL A 33 -25.04 0.03 -9.70
C VAL A 33 -24.23 -1.07 -10.41
N ALA A 34 -23.06 -0.75 -10.94
CA ALA A 34 -22.16 -1.72 -11.57
C ALA A 34 -21.60 -2.77 -10.57
N PHE A 35 -21.70 -2.53 -9.26
CA PHE A 35 -21.18 -3.40 -8.19
C PHE A 35 -22.29 -3.71 -7.17
N PRO A 36 -23.29 -4.53 -7.51
CA PRO A 36 -24.53 -4.64 -6.74
C PRO A 36 -24.40 -5.29 -5.36
N ASN A 37 -23.26 -5.91 -5.04
CA ASN A 37 -23.04 -6.62 -3.78
C ASN A 37 -22.64 -5.69 -2.61
N GLY A 38 -22.67 -4.38 -2.82
CA GLY A 38 -22.28 -3.40 -1.82
C GLY A 38 -20.77 -3.16 -1.77
N SER A 39 -20.32 -2.52 -0.70
CA SER A 39 -18.91 -2.20 -0.47
C SER A 39 -18.47 -2.52 0.95
N VAL A 40 -17.18 -2.72 1.15
CA VAL A 40 -16.52 -2.84 2.46
C VAL A 40 -15.81 -1.53 2.79
N ASN A 41 -15.79 -1.15 4.07
CA ASN A 41 -14.96 -0.05 4.55
C ASN A 41 -13.58 -0.59 4.93
N LEU A 42 -12.53 -0.11 4.30
CA LEU A 42 -11.13 -0.46 4.59
C LEU A 42 -10.49 0.50 5.61
N ALA A 43 -11.11 1.67 5.88
CA ALA A 43 -10.65 2.59 6.91
C ALA A 43 -11.12 2.09 8.28
N VAL A 44 -10.41 1.10 8.80
CA VAL A 44 -10.70 0.47 10.09
C VAL A 44 -9.45 0.45 10.97
N VAL A 45 -9.66 0.49 12.28
CA VAL A 45 -8.56 0.41 13.26
C VAL A 45 -7.93 -0.97 13.18
N PRO A 46 -6.60 -1.07 12.96
CA PRO A 46 -5.93 -2.35 12.81
C PRO A 46 -6.11 -3.28 14.01
N GLY A 47 -6.38 -4.56 13.73
CA GLY A 47 -6.51 -5.60 14.76
C GLY A 47 -7.83 -5.62 15.53
N THR A 48 -8.80 -4.78 15.20
CA THR A 48 -10.11 -4.79 15.87
C THR A 48 -11.05 -5.84 15.29
N ILE A 49 -11.80 -6.54 16.16
CA ILE A 49 -12.80 -7.53 15.78
C ILE A 49 -14.06 -7.31 16.62
N PRO A 50 -15.22 -6.92 16.06
CA PRO A 50 -15.41 -6.59 14.63
C PRO A 50 -14.59 -5.37 14.19
N PRO A 51 -14.39 -5.18 12.87
CA PRO A 51 -13.67 -4.02 12.35
C PRO A 51 -14.30 -2.71 12.84
N LEU A 52 -13.50 -1.87 13.49
CA LEU A 52 -13.93 -0.59 14.04
C LEU A 52 -13.55 0.54 13.05
N PRO A 53 -14.51 1.32 12.54
CA PRO A 53 -14.21 2.44 11.63
C PRO A 53 -13.29 3.47 12.28
N ILE A 54 -12.46 4.13 11.45
CA ILE A 54 -11.61 5.24 11.88
C ILE A 54 -12.48 6.48 12.11
N THR A 55 -12.52 6.93 13.35
CA THR A 55 -13.18 8.15 13.82
C THR A 55 -12.31 8.80 14.88
N ILE A 56 -12.59 10.04 15.26
CA ILE A 56 -11.88 10.68 16.38
C ILE A 56 -12.07 9.93 17.68
N SER A 57 -13.26 9.35 17.92
CA SER A 57 -13.54 8.58 19.14
C SER A 57 -12.98 7.15 19.11
N SER A 58 -12.65 6.60 17.93
CA SER A 58 -12.08 5.25 17.83
C SER A 58 -10.54 5.24 17.89
N VAL A 59 -9.91 6.39 17.66
CA VAL A 59 -8.45 6.59 17.78
C VAL A 59 -8.22 7.88 18.55
N CYS A 60 -8.00 7.80 19.84
CA CYS A 60 -7.83 8.96 20.72
C CYS A 60 -7.02 8.62 21.96
N ASN A 61 -6.52 9.63 22.68
CA ASN A 61 -5.76 9.46 23.90
C ASN A 61 -5.92 10.64 24.86
N ASP A 62 -7.13 11.00 25.22
CA ASP A 62 -7.38 11.99 26.26
C ASP A 62 -7.99 11.34 27.53
N PRO A 63 -7.15 10.93 28.49
CA PRO A 63 -7.64 10.37 29.76
C PRO A 63 -8.26 11.43 30.66
N THR A 64 -8.14 12.72 30.35
CA THR A 64 -8.68 13.83 31.13
C THR A 64 -10.07 14.27 30.67
N ALA A 65 -10.49 13.87 29.47
CA ALA A 65 -11.84 14.10 28.98
C ALA A 65 -12.90 13.47 29.92
N PHE A 66 -14.09 13.98 29.88
CA PHE A 66 -15.20 13.41 30.66
C PHE A 66 -16.36 13.05 29.72
N PRO A 67 -16.65 11.76 29.55
CA PRO A 67 -15.90 10.59 30.04
C PRO A 67 -14.50 10.50 29.42
N PRO A 68 -13.55 9.81 30.07
CA PRO A 68 -12.20 9.64 29.52
C PRO A 68 -12.21 9.02 28.13
N ALA A 69 -11.45 9.62 27.21
CA ALA A 69 -11.35 9.20 25.83
C ALA A 69 -9.96 8.59 25.59
N VAL A 70 -9.84 7.29 25.80
CA VAL A 70 -8.63 6.52 25.55
C VAL A 70 -9.00 5.27 24.77
N MET A 71 -8.89 5.35 23.44
CA MET A 71 -9.24 4.23 22.58
C MET A 71 -8.18 4.12 21.46
N ASN A 72 -7.57 2.94 21.37
CA ASN A 72 -6.50 2.66 20.41
C ASN A 72 -5.38 3.73 20.38
N PRO A 73 -4.86 4.16 21.56
CA PRO A 73 -3.93 5.28 21.66
C PRO A 73 -2.60 5.04 20.95
N GLN A 74 -2.25 3.79 20.63
CA GLN A 74 -1.07 3.44 19.84
C GLN A 74 -1.12 3.96 18.39
N PHE A 75 -2.29 4.31 17.91
CA PHE A 75 -2.50 4.90 16.58
C PHE A 75 -2.72 6.41 16.63
N PHE A 76 -2.76 7.02 17.80
CA PHE A 76 -2.98 8.45 17.98
C PHE A 76 -1.64 9.20 18.11
N VAL A 77 -1.58 10.39 17.51
CA VAL A 77 -0.46 11.33 17.63
C VAL A 77 -1.01 12.68 18.05
N ASP A 78 -0.57 13.17 19.19
CA ASP A 78 -0.85 14.51 19.69
C ASP A 78 -0.11 15.56 18.84
N ASN A 79 -0.83 16.57 18.38
CA ASN A 79 -0.28 17.66 17.55
C ASN A 79 -0.41 19.03 18.24
N GLN A 80 -0.79 19.08 19.50
CA GLN A 80 -0.86 20.32 20.29
C GLN A 80 0.50 20.73 20.90
N ASN A 81 0.49 21.78 21.67
CA ASN A 81 1.63 22.22 22.49
C ASN A 81 2.92 22.53 21.72
N GLY A 82 2.79 23.13 20.55
CA GLY A 82 3.94 23.55 19.74
C GLY A 82 4.49 22.47 18.84
N LEU A 83 3.88 21.30 18.82
CA LEU A 83 4.18 20.26 17.85
C LEU A 83 3.61 20.57 16.46
N ASN A 84 2.51 21.27 16.35
CA ASN A 84 1.77 21.78 15.17
C ASN A 84 2.48 21.60 13.81
N THR A 85 2.84 20.37 13.51
CA THR A 85 3.63 20.05 12.32
C THR A 85 2.77 19.84 11.09
N ILE A 86 1.46 19.63 11.28
CA ILE A 86 0.53 19.31 10.22
C ILE A 86 -0.77 20.08 10.42
N ALA A 87 -1.02 21.09 9.59
CA ALA A 87 -2.24 21.91 9.59
C ALA A 87 -2.65 22.38 11.01
N ASP A 88 -3.88 22.85 11.18
CA ASP A 88 -4.44 23.25 12.48
C ASP A 88 -5.08 22.06 13.22
N ALA A 89 -4.70 20.82 12.91
CA ALA A 89 -5.25 19.64 13.58
C ALA A 89 -4.68 19.51 14.99
N ASP A 90 -5.52 19.23 15.97
CA ASP A 90 -5.11 18.99 17.36
C ASP A 90 -4.49 17.62 17.57
N GLY A 91 -4.87 16.68 16.71
CA GLY A 91 -4.30 15.33 16.67
C GLY A 91 -4.53 14.65 15.33
N PHE A 92 -3.78 13.59 15.09
CA PHE A 92 -3.91 12.77 13.88
C PHE A 92 -3.57 11.29 14.18
N THR A 93 -3.84 10.41 13.22
CA THR A 93 -3.44 9.01 13.35
C THR A 93 -1.99 8.82 12.91
N THR A 94 -1.35 7.75 13.38
CA THR A 94 -0.18 7.22 12.67
C THR A 94 -0.57 6.85 11.25
N VAL A 95 0.42 6.60 10.37
CA VAL A 95 0.14 6.08 9.03
C VAL A 95 -0.55 4.72 9.16
N LEU A 96 -1.73 4.58 8.55
CA LEU A 96 -2.50 3.35 8.54
C LEU A 96 -2.57 2.81 7.11
N THR A 97 -2.38 1.50 6.97
CA THR A 97 -2.41 0.83 5.67
C THR A 97 -3.73 0.08 5.50
N ALA A 98 -4.45 0.40 4.42
CA ALA A 98 -5.65 -0.30 4.00
C ALA A 98 -5.29 -1.36 2.96
N THR A 99 -5.70 -2.61 3.18
CA THR A 99 -5.43 -3.72 2.26
C THR A 99 -6.70 -4.48 1.94
N SER A 100 -6.79 -5.04 0.74
CA SER A 100 -7.89 -5.93 0.34
C SER A 100 -7.41 -6.92 -0.70
N THR A 101 -7.93 -8.15 -0.62
CA THR A 101 -7.74 -9.13 -1.68
C THR A 101 -8.64 -8.80 -2.87
N VAL A 102 -8.05 -8.78 -4.06
CA VAL A 102 -8.73 -8.46 -5.31
C VAL A 102 -8.48 -9.57 -6.34
N GLN A 103 -9.37 -9.67 -7.34
CA GLN A 103 -9.23 -10.63 -8.44
C GLN A 103 -8.43 -9.99 -9.59
N CYS A 104 -7.52 -10.77 -10.19
CA CYS A 104 -6.69 -10.31 -11.30
C CYS A 104 -7.52 -9.85 -12.49
N GLY A 105 -7.12 -8.74 -13.11
CA GLY A 105 -7.77 -8.20 -14.31
C GLY A 105 -9.18 -7.67 -14.08
N ALA A 106 -9.67 -7.69 -12.85
CA ALA A 106 -10.99 -7.18 -12.53
C ALA A 106 -10.93 -5.68 -12.21
N THR A 107 -12.03 -4.99 -12.48
CA THR A 107 -12.21 -3.58 -12.16
C THR A 107 -12.87 -3.43 -10.80
N TYR A 108 -12.34 -2.53 -9.99
CA TYR A 108 -12.86 -2.18 -8.67
C TYR A 108 -13.20 -0.70 -8.61
N HIS A 109 -14.15 -0.37 -7.75
CA HIS A 109 -14.50 1.02 -7.45
C HIS A 109 -14.08 1.37 -6.03
N ILE A 110 -13.34 2.46 -5.91
CA ILE A 110 -12.92 3.06 -4.63
C ILE A 110 -13.71 4.34 -4.40
N LYS A 111 -14.23 4.51 -3.18
CA LYS A 111 -14.88 5.74 -2.73
C LYS A 111 -14.25 6.16 -1.41
N LEU A 112 -13.65 7.35 -1.40
CA LEU A 112 -13.17 8.00 -0.20
C LEU A 112 -14.24 8.98 0.28
N ALA A 113 -14.51 9.00 1.57
CA ALA A 113 -15.48 9.88 2.18
C ALA A 113 -14.98 10.36 3.54
N ILE A 114 -15.08 11.66 3.77
CA ILE A 114 -14.90 12.30 5.07
C ILE A 114 -16.20 12.97 5.45
N ALA A 115 -16.58 12.93 6.71
CA ALA A 115 -17.79 13.56 7.18
C ALA A 115 -17.61 14.06 8.61
N ASP A 116 -18.14 15.27 8.85
CA ASP A 116 -18.26 15.82 10.19
C ASP A 116 -19.43 15.15 10.92
N GLY A 117 -19.23 14.91 12.20
CA GLY A 117 -20.27 14.40 13.10
C GLY A 117 -21.11 15.54 13.66
N THR A 118 -22.38 15.58 13.31
CA THR A 118 -23.41 16.50 13.87
C THR A 118 -23.36 17.93 13.35
N ASP A 119 -22.21 18.58 13.24
CA ASP A 119 -22.09 19.96 12.75
C ASP A 119 -21.01 20.10 11.67
N SER A 120 -20.56 21.30 11.40
CA SER A 120 -19.51 21.63 10.44
C SER A 120 -18.55 22.68 11.01
N GLY A 121 -18.36 22.68 12.33
CA GLY A 121 -17.68 23.75 13.03
C GLY A 121 -16.15 23.69 13.00
N LEU A 122 -15.59 22.51 13.03
CA LEU A 122 -14.15 22.24 13.02
C LEU A 122 -13.78 21.41 11.81
N SER A 123 -12.49 21.36 11.49
CA SER A 123 -12.02 20.71 10.26
C SER A 123 -11.36 19.36 10.53
N SER A 124 -11.72 18.38 9.72
CA SER A 124 -11.01 17.11 9.63
C SER A 124 -10.26 16.98 8.31
N TYR A 125 -9.13 16.28 8.35
CA TYR A 125 -8.21 16.14 7.22
C TYR A 125 -7.86 14.67 6.99
N VAL A 126 -7.69 14.31 5.72
CA VAL A 126 -7.16 13.01 5.29
C VAL A 126 -6.02 13.24 4.31
N TRP A 127 -4.89 12.63 4.58
CA TRP A 127 -3.75 12.63 3.67
C TRP A 127 -3.56 11.22 3.10
N LEU A 128 -3.38 11.17 1.79
CA LEU A 128 -3.02 9.93 1.09
C LEU A 128 -1.56 10.05 0.66
N GLU A 129 -0.78 9.03 0.96
CA GLU A 129 0.61 8.98 0.52
C GLU A 129 0.66 8.87 -1.01
N ALA A 130 1.47 9.73 -1.63
CA ALA A 130 1.65 9.70 -3.08
C ALA A 130 2.23 8.36 -3.54
N GLY A 131 1.64 7.74 -4.56
CA GLY A 131 2.07 6.43 -5.05
C GLY A 131 1.67 5.24 -4.18
N SER A 132 0.90 5.43 -3.09
CA SER A 132 0.54 4.36 -2.17
C SER A 132 -0.54 3.40 -2.68
N PHE A 133 -1.24 3.74 -3.76
CA PHE A 133 -2.15 2.79 -4.42
C PHE A 133 -1.32 1.83 -5.26
N SER A 134 -1.02 0.66 -4.72
CA SER A 134 -0.18 -0.34 -5.37
C SER A 134 -0.81 -1.72 -5.37
N SER A 135 -0.48 -2.51 -6.37
CA SER A 135 -0.56 -3.98 -6.35
C SER A 135 0.83 -4.55 -6.10
N PRO A 136 0.99 -5.87 -5.85
CA PRO A 136 2.31 -6.47 -5.74
C PRO A 136 3.20 -6.06 -6.92
N ILE A 137 4.42 -5.59 -6.63
CA ILE A 137 5.43 -5.22 -7.62
C ILE A 137 6.44 -6.35 -7.69
N VAL A 138 6.86 -6.70 -8.91
CA VAL A 138 7.94 -7.67 -9.14
C VAL A 138 9.25 -6.89 -9.20
N ASN A 139 9.93 -6.79 -8.07
CA ASN A 139 11.23 -6.13 -7.99
C ASN A 139 12.35 -7.12 -8.32
N VAL A 140 13.27 -6.69 -9.16
CA VAL A 140 14.50 -7.42 -9.49
C VAL A 140 15.68 -6.56 -9.10
N VAL A 141 16.61 -7.15 -8.37
CA VAL A 141 17.85 -6.50 -7.94
C VAL A 141 19.04 -7.31 -8.45
N ASP A 142 20.14 -6.64 -8.70
CA ASP A 142 21.43 -7.27 -9.02
C ASP A 142 22.16 -7.75 -7.74
N ASP A 143 23.37 -8.28 -7.89
CA ASP A 143 24.22 -8.76 -6.80
C ASP A 143 24.72 -7.64 -5.86
N LEU A 144 24.56 -6.38 -6.23
CA LEU A 144 24.80 -5.21 -5.38
C LEU A 144 23.54 -4.74 -4.64
N GLY A 145 22.38 -5.36 -4.92
CA GLY A 145 21.08 -4.97 -4.35
C GLY A 145 20.50 -3.71 -4.99
N ILE A 146 20.92 -3.39 -6.21
CA ILE A 146 20.45 -2.21 -6.95
C ILE A 146 19.22 -2.62 -7.78
N ASP A 147 18.12 -1.96 -7.54
CA ASP A 147 16.91 -2.04 -8.36
C ASP A 147 17.11 -1.14 -9.59
N SER A 148 17.45 -1.75 -10.73
CA SER A 148 17.68 -1.07 -11.99
C SER A 148 17.20 -1.92 -13.17
N THR A 149 16.67 -1.25 -14.18
CA THR A 149 16.30 -1.90 -15.45
C THR A 149 17.49 -2.10 -16.39
N THR A 150 18.64 -1.49 -16.10
CA THR A 150 19.88 -1.67 -16.88
C THR A 150 21.02 -2.00 -15.94
N MET A 151 21.64 -3.15 -16.16
CA MET A 151 22.72 -3.71 -15.36
C MET A 151 23.95 -3.94 -16.21
N LEU A 152 25.13 -3.75 -15.64
CA LEU A 152 26.41 -3.91 -16.34
C LEU A 152 27.18 -5.11 -15.79
N ILE A 153 27.71 -5.94 -16.68
CA ILE A 153 28.67 -6.97 -16.31
C ILE A 153 30.03 -6.68 -16.93
N GLU A 154 31.09 -6.99 -16.19
CA GLU A 154 32.45 -6.90 -16.69
C GLU A 154 32.91 -8.24 -17.30
N CYS A 155 33.51 -8.19 -18.49
CA CYS A 155 34.23 -9.26 -19.19
C CYS A 155 33.80 -10.72 -18.85
N ASP A 156 32.94 -11.30 -19.65
CA ASP A 156 32.52 -12.74 -19.60
C ASP A 156 31.99 -13.26 -18.26
N ALA A 157 31.71 -12.37 -17.29
CA ALA A 157 31.07 -12.69 -16.06
C ALA A 157 29.53 -12.87 -16.22
N ASN A 158 28.90 -13.54 -15.30
CA ASN A 158 27.45 -13.55 -15.16
C ASN A 158 27.08 -12.65 -13.98
N ILE A 159 26.01 -11.89 -14.13
CA ILE A 159 25.41 -11.14 -13.03
C ILE A 159 24.36 -12.00 -12.34
N MET A 160 24.30 -11.91 -11.01
CA MET A 160 23.24 -12.52 -10.23
C MET A 160 22.04 -11.60 -10.18
N LEU A 161 20.88 -12.08 -10.63
CA LEU A 161 19.62 -11.38 -10.53
C LEU A 161 18.75 -12.09 -9.48
N THR A 162 18.20 -11.32 -8.54
CA THR A 162 17.30 -11.81 -7.49
C THR A 162 15.95 -11.16 -7.66
N VAL A 163 14.89 -11.96 -7.66
CA VAL A 163 13.50 -11.49 -7.65
C VAL A 163 12.85 -11.79 -6.31
N ASN A 164 12.10 -10.81 -5.80
CA ASN A 164 11.26 -10.99 -4.62
C ASN A 164 9.88 -10.37 -4.86
N ALA A 165 8.84 -11.20 -4.81
CA ALA A 165 7.45 -10.78 -4.91
C ALA A 165 6.61 -11.35 -3.75
N GLY A 166 7.26 -11.75 -2.64
CA GLY A 166 6.63 -12.32 -1.45
C GLY A 166 6.70 -13.84 -1.33
N ASP A 167 6.42 -14.35 -0.14
CA ASP A 167 6.71 -15.72 0.30
C ASP A 167 5.97 -16.84 -0.48
N SER A 168 4.90 -16.55 -1.18
CA SER A 168 4.10 -17.51 -1.94
C SER A 168 4.20 -17.36 -3.46
N ALA A 169 5.12 -16.51 -3.94
CA ALA A 169 5.30 -16.27 -5.36
C ALA A 169 6.01 -17.44 -6.05
N THR A 170 5.60 -17.77 -7.27
CA THR A 170 6.32 -18.63 -8.20
C THR A 170 6.82 -17.78 -9.37
N TYR A 171 7.98 -18.13 -9.92
CA TYR A 171 8.67 -17.31 -10.90
C TYR A 171 8.86 -18.01 -12.24
N GLN A 172 8.93 -17.23 -13.30
CA GLN A 172 9.37 -17.67 -14.63
C GLN A 172 10.24 -16.57 -15.23
N TRP A 173 11.51 -16.86 -15.46
CA TRP A 173 12.43 -15.99 -16.16
C TRP A 173 12.37 -16.25 -17.66
N LEU A 174 12.19 -15.20 -18.42
CA LEU A 174 12.06 -15.24 -19.87
C LEU A 174 13.22 -14.48 -20.53
N ASP A 175 13.74 -15.03 -21.61
CA ASP A 175 14.72 -14.37 -22.48
C ASP A 175 14.02 -13.44 -23.49
N SER A 176 14.82 -12.80 -24.36
CA SER A 176 14.34 -11.91 -25.44
C SER A 176 13.40 -12.59 -26.45
N ASN A 177 13.36 -13.92 -26.49
CA ASN A 177 12.47 -14.70 -27.36
C ASN A 177 11.23 -15.19 -26.62
N ALA A 178 10.99 -14.72 -25.41
CA ALA A 178 9.93 -15.19 -24.50
C ALA A 178 10.03 -16.68 -24.14
N VAL A 179 11.24 -17.24 -24.13
CA VAL A 179 11.49 -18.62 -23.70
C VAL A 179 11.82 -18.62 -22.22
N VAL A 180 11.10 -19.46 -21.44
CA VAL A 180 11.37 -19.66 -20.01
C VAL A 180 12.65 -20.45 -19.86
N PHE A 181 13.65 -19.91 -19.15
CA PHE A 181 14.93 -20.57 -18.91
C PHE A 181 15.20 -20.89 -17.42
N SER A 182 14.47 -20.28 -16.48
CA SER A 182 14.54 -20.62 -15.06
C SER A 182 13.21 -20.32 -14.35
N THR A 183 13.01 -20.99 -13.20
CA THR A 183 11.88 -20.78 -12.26
C THR A 183 12.34 -20.43 -10.85
N ASP A 184 13.64 -20.24 -10.66
CA ASP A 184 14.22 -19.93 -9.36
C ASP A 184 14.07 -18.44 -9.02
N SER A 185 14.12 -18.10 -7.73
CA SER A 185 14.14 -16.69 -7.29
C SER A 185 15.48 -16.00 -7.55
N ILE A 186 16.53 -16.74 -7.86
CA ILE A 186 17.87 -16.27 -8.16
C ILE A 186 18.35 -16.92 -9.45
N VAL A 187 18.86 -16.11 -10.37
CA VAL A 187 19.45 -16.58 -11.63
C VAL A 187 20.78 -15.88 -11.90
N PHE A 188 21.65 -16.57 -12.65
CA PHE A 188 22.90 -16.02 -13.15
C PHE A 188 22.79 -15.87 -14.66
N VAL A 189 22.91 -14.67 -15.16
CA VAL A 189 22.71 -14.34 -16.58
C VAL A 189 23.86 -13.54 -17.14
N GLY A 190 24.19 -13.79 -18.42
CA GLY A 190 25.11 -12.97 -19.21
C GLY A 190 24.41 -11.76 -19.83
N ALA A 191 25.06 -11.09 -20.77
CA ALA A 191 24.47 -9.99 -21.53
C ALA A 191 23.21 -10.45 -22.28
N GLY A 192 22.15 -9.67 -22.18
CA GLY A 192 20.86 -9.98 -22.80
C GLY A 192 19.71 -9.16 -22.24
N ASN A 193 18.52 -9.43 -22.75
CA ASN A 193 17.28 -8.83 -22.26
C ASN A 193 16.45 -9.91 -21.58
N TYR A 194 15.94 -9.60 -20.39
CA TYR A 194 15.22 -10.53 -19.54
C TYR A 194 13.96 -9.90 -19.00
N ILE A 195 12.95 -10.72 -18.73
CA ILE A 195 11.74 -10.38 -17.99
C ILE A 195 11.48 -11.50 -17.00
N VAL A 196 11.03 -11.18 -15.81
CA VAL A 196 10.53 -12.18 -14.89
C VAL A 196 9.03 -12.03 -14.70
N ALA A 197 8.31 -13.13 -14.80
CA ALA A 197 6.92 -13.26 -14.43
C ALA A 197 6.84 -13.86 -13.03
N ALA A 198 6.16 -13.19 -12.11
CA ALA A 198 5.85 -13.69 -10.77
C ALA A 198 4.36 -13.97 -10.66
N THR A 199 4.00 -15.17 -10.24
CA THR A 199 2.60 -15.56 -10.00
C THR A 199 2.36 -15.67 -8.51
N ILE A 200 1.42 -14.83 -8.00
CA ILE A 200 1.02 -14.74 -6.60
C ILE A 200 -0.50 -14.94 -6.53
N SER A 201 -0.96 -15.91 -5.77
CA SER A 201 -2.41 -16.19 -5.62
C SER A 201 -3.16 -16.32 -6.95
N GLY A 202 -2.50 -16.88 -7.98
CA GLY A 202 -3.07 -17.04 -9.33
C GLY A 202 -3.00 -15.79 -10.22
N CYS A 203 -2.43 -14.68 -9.74
CA CYS A 203 -2.16 -13.47 -10.53
C CYS A 203 -0.74 -13.46 -11.03
N THR A 204 -0.53 -13.25 -12.32
CA THR A 204 0.80 -13.10 -12.91
C THR A 204 1.12 -11.64 -13.15
N PHE A 205 2.24 -11.21 -12.60
CA PHE A 205 2.80 -9.88 -12.74
C PHE A 205 4.14 -9.99 -13.45
N TYR A 206 4.52 -8.98 -14.21
CA TYR A 206 5.78 -8.97 -14.94
C TYR A 206 6.65 -7.82 -14.43
N SER A 207 7.96 -8.06 -14.37
CA SER A 207 8.93 -6.98 -14.19
C SER A 207 8.99 -6.10 -15.44
N ASP A 208 9.60 -4.93 -15.31
CA ASP A 208 10.08 -4.20 -16.46
C ASP A 208 11.13 -5.03 -17.23
N SER A 209 11.40 -4.66 -18.46
CA SER A 209 12.46 -5.30 -19.26
C SER A 209 13.83 -4.97 -18.68
N LEU A 210 14.56 -6.01 -18.27
CA LEU A 210 15.88 -5.92 -17.69
C LEU A 210 16.92 -6.05 -18.81
N ILE A 211 17.81 -5.08 -18.93
CA ILE A 211 18.87 -5.06 -19.94
C ILE A 211 20.20 -5.29 -19.23
N VAL A 212 20.86 -6.43 -19.53
CA VAL A 212 22.19 -6.75 -19.03
C VAL A 212 23.18 -6.49 -20.17
N LEU A 213 24.07 -5.52 -19.98
CA LEU A 213 25.08 -5.14 -20.95
C LEU A 213 26.45 -5.73 -20.55
N SER A 214 27.19 -6.31 -21.50
CA SER A 214 28.59 -6.58 -21.27
C SER A 214 29.41 -5.29 -21.43
N SER A 215 30.32 -5.00 -20.51
CA SER A 215 31.36 -4.05 -20.77
C SER A 215 32.24 -4.65 -21.88
N ALA A 216 32.05 -4.23 -23.13
CA ALA A 216 33.01 -4.53 -24.18
C ALA A 216 34.35 -3.96 -23.69
N GLY A 217 35.32 -4.84 -23.47
CA GLY A 217 36.67 -4.40 -23.09
C GLY A 217 37.17 -3.41 -24.12
N ASP A 218 37.13 -2.13 -23.78
CA ASP A 218 38.01 -1.16 -24.42
C ASP A 218 39.42 -1.55 -24.01
N SER A 219 40.09 -2.30 -24.88
CA SER A 219 41.53 -2.42 -24.79
C SER A 219 42.07 -1.00 -24.97
N LEU A 220 42.39 -0.36 -23.84
CA LEU A 220 43.18 0.86 -23.85
C LEU A 220 44.44 0.63 -24.69
N PRO A 221 44.76 1.55 -25.61
CA PRO A 221 45.92 1.44 -26.44
C PRO A 221 47.21 1.54 -25.65
#